data_7cff057256ac6b98dd48f01b3bc716eb
#
_entry.id   7cff057256ac6b98dd48f01b3bc716eb
#
_cell.length_a   1.000
_cell.length_b   1.000
_cell.length_c   1.000
_cell.angle_alpha   90.00
_cell.angle_beta   90.00
_cell.angle_gamma   90.00
#
_symmetry.space_group_name_H-M   'P 1'
#
loop_
_entity.id
_entity.type
_entity.pdbx_description
1 polymer ?
#
loop_
_entity_poly.entity_id
_entity_poly.type
_entity_poly.pdbx_seq_one_letter_code
_entity_poly.pdbx_strand_id
1 'polypeptide(L)'
;MKLVKSLLLGSAAGLVAVAGASAADLGVKKPTAVEYVKTCPQYGAGFFVVPGTTSCLKLIGRIRAEVIFNNALTRTADNNNFRVRGYIGYDHRTATEYGLLRTYLRGYMGRDNNVGGAGGATAANAVLEYAFIQFGGLTVGRITPVWEHGYSNLFNGSGGFGGHSDISYINSFGYTFQFGGGFSATVALDSARERQLAIAGGTYGGQAMPDIVGSLDYAGSWGAVKLAGAMHQIRAQSSAGAVASSKYGFAIGLNTKINLPMISAGSNIWGNVSYSDGASSYGGFGTSANVGRRAYFFDDAGFVGSSLRTTKAWALHGGLEIFAAPTVRLGLYGSYAQIDPTGAANTISTGSVWGQAAWLPTSGFLIGAEVGYIYARGGTSANSSPIGGALATVSRSQNQWVGRVRFQRDF
;
A
#
# COMPACT_ATOMS: atom_id res chain seq x y z
N MET A 1 -7.99 3.69 -61.42
CA MET A 1 -8.59 2.34 -61.37
C MET A 1 -7.62 1.17 -61.68
N LYS A 2 -6.40 1.37 -62.18
CA LYS A 2 -5.45 0.29 -62.46
C LYS A 2 -4.67 -0.19 -61.19
N LEU A 3 -4.42 0.72 -60.24
CA LEU A 3 -3.65 0.40 -59.02
C LEU A 3 -4.42 -0.52 -58.01
N VAL A 4 -5.73 -0.33 -57.90
CA VAL A 4 -6.58 -1.14 -57.00
C VAL A 4 -6.75 -2.57 -57.48
N LYS A 5 -6.78 -2.79 -58.83
CA LYS A 5 -6.86 -4.12 -59.42
C LYS A 5 -5.57 -4.91 -59.24
N SER A 6 -4.41 -4.23 -59.27
CA SER A 6 -3.10 -4.88 -59.02
C SER A 6 -2.88 -5.27 -57.56
N LEU A 7 -3.40 -4.49 -56.61
CA LEU A 7 -3.35 -4.81 -55.17
C LEU A 7 -4.25 -6.01 -54.81
N LEU A 8 -5.45 -6.11 -55.42
CA LEU A 8 -6.37 -7.23 -55.19
C LEU A 8 -5.89 -8.55 -55.82
N LEU A 9 -5.23 -8.49 -56.96
CA LEU A 9 -4.65 -9.65 -57.63
C LEU A 9 -3.36 -10.14 -56.91
N GLY A 10 -2.55 -9.23 -56.33
CA GLY A 10 -1.36 -9.57 -55.55
C GLY A 10 -1.69 -10.24 -54.20
N SER A 11 -2.77 -9.80 -53.52
CA SER A 11 -3.23 -10.41 -52.27
C SER A 11 -3.88 -11.79 -52.47
N ALA A 12 -4.58 -12.02 -53.59
CA ALA A 12 -5.16 -13.34 -53.91
C ALA A 12 -4.08 -14.38 -54.24
N ALA A 13 -3.01 -13.99 -54.95
CA ALA A 13 -1.91 -14.87 -55.28
C ALA A 13 -1.08 -15.25 -54.02
N GLY A 14 -0.94 -14.34 -53.02
CA GLY A 14 -0.28 -14.61 -51.75
C GLY A 14 -1.04 -15.62 -50.88
N LEU A 15 -2.36 -15.60 -50.90
CA LEU A 15 -3.20 -16.53 -50.15
C LEU A 15 -3.22 -17.94 -50.72
N VAL A 16 -3.09 -18.11 -52.06
CA VAL A 16 -3.01 -19.39 -52.69
C VAL A 16 -1.64 -20.07 -52.48
N ALA A 17 -0.56 -19.30 -52.34
CA ALA A 17 0.77 -19.83 -52.08
C ALA A 17 0.92 -20.40 -50.64
N VAL A 18 0.14 -19.88 -49.69
CA VAL A 18 0.15 -20.37 -48.29
C VAL A 18 -0.69 -21.63 -48.12
N ALA A 19 -1.71 -21.86 -48.97
CA ALA A 19 -2.55 -23.04 -48.90
C ALA A 19 -1.88 -24.34 -49.48
N GLY A 20 -0.76 -24.19 -50.20
CA GLY A 20 -0.03 -25.29 -50.83
C GLY A 20 1.11 -25.93 -50.01
N ALA A 21 1.41 -25.36 -48.82
CA ALA A 21 2.57 -25.80 -48.02
C ALA A 21 2.24 -26.86 -46.93
N SER A 22 1.05 -27.47 -46.94
CA SER A 22 0.63 -28.48 -45.95
C SER A 22 0.72 -29.94 -46.45
N ALA A 23 1.62 -30.23 -47.37
CA ALA A 23 1.79 -31.60 -47.88
C ALA A 23 3.21 -32.10 -47.69
N ALA A 24 3.62 -32.38 -46.47
CA ALA A 24 4.62 -33.42 -46.11
C ALA A 24 4.63 -33.60 -44.58
N ASP A 25 3.53 -33.96 -43.98
CA ASP A 25 3.53 -34.48 -42.60
C ASP A 25 3.70 -36.01 -42.72
N LEU A 26 4.94 -36.46 -42.85
CA LEU A 26 5.34 -37.79 -42.49
C LEU A 26 4.96 -37.97 -41.03
N GLY A 27 4.11 -38.96 -40.71
CA GLY A 27 3.64 -39.24 -39.35
C GLY A 27 4.75 -39.44 -38.33
N VAL A 28 5.36 -38.30 -37.93
CA VAL A 28 6.23 -38.24 -36.78
C VAL A 28 5.33 -38.49 -35.58
N LYS A 29 5.49 -39.64 -34.92
CA LYS A 29 4.94 -39.88 -33.57
C LYS A 29 5.11 -38.58 -32.79
N LYS A 30 4.00 -37.89 -32.51
CA LYS A 30 4.03 -36.67 -31.66
C LYS A 30 4.87 -37.02 -30.44
N PRO A 31 6.02 -36.36 -30.20
CA PRO A 31 6.78 -36.63 -29.00
C PRO A 31 5.82 -36.42 -27.84
N THR A 32 5.70 -37.39 -26.96
CA THR A 32 5.00 -37.26 -25.70
C THR A 32 5.49 -35.98 -25.09
N ALA A 33 4.62 -35.02 -24.79
CA ALA A 33 5.00 -33.76 -24.20
C ALA A 33 5.81 -34.09 -22.94
N VAL A 34 7.10 -33.83 -22.97
CA VAL A 34 7.97 -34.03 -21.82
C VAL A 34 7.58 -32.91 -20.87
N GLU A 35 6.93 -33.24 -19.78
CA GLU A 35 6.57 -32.31 -18.74
C GLU A 35 7.86 -31.88 -18.02
N TYR A 36 8.52 -30.87 -18.56
CA TYR A 36 9.78 -30.36 -18.02
C TYR A 36 9.66 -29.72 -16.63
N VAL A 37 8.42 -29.36 -16.22
CA VAL A 37 8.13 -28.72 -14.95
C VAL A 37 6.96 -29.44 -14.28
N LYS A 38 7.23 -30.14 -13.19
CA LYS A 38 6.19 -30.77 -12.36
C LYS A 38 5.47 -29.69 -11.54
N THR A 39 4.14 -29.62 -11.63
CA THR A 39 3.32 -28.66 -10.88
C THR A 39 3.11 -29.09 -9.43
N CYS A 40 2.79 -28.09 -8.56
CA CYS A 40 2.49 -28.31 -7.14
C CYS A 40 1.03 -27.85 -6.84
N PRO A 41 0.00 -28.62 -7.23
CA PRO A 41 -1.39 -28.18 -7.12
C PRO A 41 -1.85 -27.93 -5.69
N GLN A 42 -1.21 -28.56 -4.68
CA GLN A 42 -1.52 -28.37 -3.26
C GLN A 42 -1.31 -26.92 -2.76
N TYR A 43 -0.53 -26.11 -3.49
CA TYR A 43 -0.28 -24.70 -3.14
C TYR A 43 -0.98 -23.72 -4.08
N GLY A 44 -1.77 -24.24 -5.04
CA GLY A 44 -2.52 -23.44 -6.00
C GLY A 44 -1.78 -23.23 -7.34
N ALA A 45 -2.41 -22.47 -8.23
CA ALA A 45 -1.90 -22.25 -9.58
C ALA A 45 -0.56 -21.47 -9.59
N GLY A 46 0.31 -21.86 -10.52
CA GLY A 46 1.61 -21.21 -10.75
C GLY A 46 2.75 -21.74 -9.88
N PHE A 47 2.49 -22.68 -8.95
CA PHE A 47 3.55 -23.36 -8.22
C PHE A 47 4.09 -24.56 -9.00
N PHE A 48 5.41 -24.72 -9.01
CA PHE A 48 6.12 -25.84 -9.63
C PHE A 48 7.17 -26.38 -8.67
N VAL A 49 7.48 -27.67 -8.82
CA VAL A 49 8.49 -28.38 -8.02
C VAL A 49 9.88 -27.84 -8.39
N VAL A 50 10.69 -27.49 -7.41
CA VAL A 50 12.10 -27.18 -7.62
C VAL A 50 12.85 -28.49 -7.89
N PRO A 51 13.50 -28.66 -9.05
CA PRO A 51 14.18 -29.92 -9.41
C PRO A 51 15.14 -30.38 -8.32
N GLY A 52 15.11 -31.69 -8.02
CA GLY A 52 15.96 -32.30 -6.99
C GLY A 52 15.51 -32.03 -5.54
N THR A 53 14.34 -31.41 -5.33
CA THR A 53 13.82 -31.13 -3.98
C THR A 53 12.34 -31.55 -3.87
N THR A 54 11.81 -31.50 -2.62
CA THR A 54 10.38 -31.65 -2.32
C THR A 54 9.68 -30.29 -2.20
N SER A 55 10.35 -29.21 -2.49
CA SER A 55 9.84 -27.86 -2.35
C SER A 55 9.18 -27.35 -3.63
N CYS A 56 8.29 -26.38 -3.47
CA CYS A 56 7.53 -25.74 -4.54
C CYS A 56 7.82 -24.26 -4.59
N LEU A 57 7.97 -23.74 -5.81
CA LEU A 57 8.26 -22.33 -6.06
C LEU A 57 7.20 -21.74 -6.99
N LYS A 58 6.78 -20.51 -6.68
CA LYS A 58 6.00 -19.66 -7.58
C LYS A 58 6.76 -18.37 -7.82
N LEU A 59 6.98 -18.03 -9.08
CA LEU A 59 7.48 -16.71 -9.47
C LEU A 59 6.34 -15.69 -9.47
N ILE A 60 6.65 -14.48 -9.07
CA ILE A 60 5.70 -13.38 -8.97
C ILE A 60 6.27 -12.21 -9.75
N GLY A 61 5.49 -11.66 -10.67
CA GLY A 61 5.85 -10.49 -11.42
C GLY A 61 4.70 -9.50 -11.50
N ARG A 62 5.04 -8.20 -11.62
CA ARG A 62 4.09 -7.12 -11.89
C ARG A 62 4.77 -6.02 -12.66
N ILE A 63 4.12 -5.54 -13.69
CA ILE A 63 4.45 -4.25 -14.31
C ILE A 63 3.31 -3.28 -14.01
N ARG A 64 3.67 -2.09 -13.55
CA ARG A 64 2.72 -1.00 -13.29
C ARG A 64 3.22 0.27 -13.94
N ALA A 65 2.37 0.88 -14.77
CA ALA A 65 2.58 2.18 -15.38
C ALA A 65 1.45 3.11 -14.94
N GLU A 66 1.79 4.33 -14.53
CA GLU A 66 0.83 5.30 -14.01
C GLU A 66 1.12 6.70 -14.56
N VAL A 67 0.06 7.46 -14.80
CA VAL A 67 0.11 8.91 -14.92
C VAL A 67 -0.66 9.49 -13.74
N ILE A 68 -0.02 10.35 -12.98
CA ILE A 68 -0.57 11.01 -11.79
C ILE A 68 -0.73 12.48 -12.11
N PHE A 69 -1.91 13.03 -11.90
CA PHE A 69 -2.23 14.44 -12.13
C PHE A 69 -2.42 15.11 -10.77
N ASN A 70 -1.78 16.26 -10.59
CA ASN A 70 -1.88 17.08 -9.39
C ASN A 70 -2.18 18.53 -9.79
N ASN A 71 -2.82 19.29 -8.91
CA ASN A 71 -2.85 20.73 -9.10
C ASN A 71 -1.43 21.30 -9.00
N ALA A 72 -0.98 22.00 -10.01
CA ALA A 72 0.27 22.77 -9.92
C ALA A 72 0.16 23.81 -8.82
N LEU A 73 1.11 23.77 -7.90
CA LEU A 73 1.19 24.70 -6.77
C LEU A 73 1.84 26.02 -7.17
N THR A 74 2.75 25.95 -8.13
CA THR A 74 3.49 27.08 -8.71
C THR A 74 3.64 26.84 -10.22
N ARG A 75 4.01 27.91 -10.97
CA ARG A 75 4.25 27.79 -12.41
C ARG A 75 5.45 26.86 -12.75
N THR A 76 6.33 26.61 -11.79
CA THR A 76 7.49 25.73 -11.94
C THR A 76 7.23 24.30 -11.45
N ALA A 77 6.05 24.01 -10.89
CA ALA A 77 5.68 22.67 -10.46
C ALA A 77 5.02 21.88 -11.60
N ASP A 78 5.35 20.60 -11.71
CA ASP A 78 4.74 19.72 -12.68
C ASP A 78 3.30 19.37 -12.30
N ASN A 79 2.39 19.42 -13.27
CA ASN A 79 0.99 19.03 -13.10
C ASN A 79 0.78 17.53 -13.24
N ASN A 80 1.74 16.82 -13.79
CA ASN A 80 1.66 15.40 -14.01
C ASN A 80 2.99 14.72 -13.73
N ASN A 81 2.90 13.45 -13.36
CA ASN A 81 4.03 12.60 -13.06
C ASN A 81 3.82 11.23 -13.71
N PHE A 82 4.79 10.78 -14.48
CA PHE A 82 4.83 9.43 -15.03
C PHE A 82 5.62 8.54 -14.09
N ARG A 83 5.01 7.42 -13.72
CA ARG A 83 5.63 6.42 -12.85
C ARG A 83 5.56 5.05 -13.50
N VAL A 84 6.69 4.35 -13.53
CA VAL A 84 6.76 2.94 -13.94
C VAL A 84 7.43 2.14 -12.85
N ARG A 85 6.87 0.97 -12.53
CA ARG A 85 7.42 0.01 -11.55
C ARG A 85 7.39 -1.40 -12.11
N GLY A 86 8.53 -2.07 -12.08
CA GLY A 86 8.67 -3.50 -12.33
C GLY A 86 8.88 -4.23 -11.01
N TYR A 87 8.00 -5.17 -10.69
CA TYR A 87 8.07 -6.00 -9.47
C TYR A 87 8.56 -7.38 -9.84
N ILE A 88 9.38 -7.94 -8.97
CA ILE A 88 9.80 -9.33 -9.03
C ILE A 88 9.78 -9.93 -7.64
N GLY A 89 9.45 -11.20 -7.55
CA GLY A 89 9.44 -11.93 -6.30
C GLY A 89 9.20 -13.41 -6.48
N TYR A 90 9.19 -14.13 -5.37
CA TYR A 90 8.86 -15.53 -5.31
C TYR A 90 8.11 -15.89 -4.03
N ASP A 91 7.37 -16.98 -4.08
CA ASP A 91 6.75 -17.68 -2.95
C ASP A 91 7.27 -19.13 -3.00
N HIS A 92 8.10 -19.49 -2.03
CA HIS A 92 8.70 -20.81 -1.92
C HIS A 92 8.12 -21.54 -0.72
N ARG A 93 7.70 -22.79 -0.90
CA ARG A 93 6.99 -23.58 0.11
C ARG A 93 7.53 -24.99 0.20
N THR A 94 7.71 -25.46 1.42
CA THR A 94 8.13 -26.81 1.73
C THR A 94 7.24 -27.37 2.85
N ALA A 95 6.59 -28.51 2.62
CA ALA A 95 5.92 -29.23 3.69
C ALA A 95 6.97 -29.88 4.58
N THR A 96 6.84 -29.72 5.90
CA THR A 96 7.69 -30.37 6.91
C THR A 96 6.84 -31.10 7.94
N GLU A 97 7.45 -31.94 8.75
CA GLU A 97 6.76 -32.62 9.87
C GLU A 97 6.24 -31.62 10.93
N TYR A 98 6.81 -30.43 11.01
CA TYR A 98 6.41 -29.35 11.93
C TYR A 98 5.43 -28.34 11.29
N GLY A 99 4.96 -28.59 10.06
CA GLY A 99 4.07 -27.72 9.34
C GLY A 99 4.71 -27.11 8.09
N LEU A 100 4.01 -26.13 7.52
CA LEU A 100 4.47 -25.44 6.30
C LEU A 100 5.61 -24.47 6.61
N LEU A 101 6.76 -24.68 5.97
CA LEU A 101 7.82 -23.68 5.86
C LEU A 101 7.62 -22.90 4.56
N ARG A 102 7.46 -21.58 4.68
CA ARG A 102 7.30 -20.67 3.55
C ARG A 102 8.31 -19.55 3.62
N THR A 103 8.94 -19.25 2.49
CA THR A 103 9.72 -18.02 2.31
C THR A 103 9.12 -17.21 1.18
N TYR A 104 8.99 -15.91 1.40
CA TYR A 104 8.40 -14.99 0.44
C TYR A 104 9.29 -13.78 0.27
N LEU A 105 9.55 -13.43 -0.98
CA LEU A 105 10.27 -12.22 -1.35
C LEU A 105 9.47 -11.47 -2.42
N ARG A 106 9.36 -10.15 -2.30
CA ARG A 106 8.92 -9.26 -3.37
C ARG A 106 9.54 -7.89 -3.20
N GLY A 107 10.07 -7.37 -4.28
CA GLY A 107 10.53 -6.00 -4.37
C GLY A 107 10.19 -5.39 -5.72
N TYR A 108 10.47 -4.12 -5.88
CA TYR A 108 10.34 -3.45 -7.17
C TYR A 108 11.50 -2.51 -7.44
N MET A 109 11.75 -2.31 -8.73
CA MET A 109 12.50 -1.19 -9.25
C MET A 109 11.54 -0.23 -9.93
N GLY A 110 11.68 1.06 -9.67
CA GLY A 110 10.78 2.08 -10.18
C GLY A 110 11.52 3.26 -10.77
N ARG A 111 10.84 3.96 -11.67
CA ARG A 111 11.25 5.25 -12.18
C ARG A 111 10.08 6.20 -12.16
N ASP A 112 10.24 7.28 -11.42
CA ASP A 112 9.27 8.37 -11.32
C ASP A 112 9.93 9.61 -11.93
N ASN A 113 9.24 10.35 -12.79
CA ASN A 113 9.80 11.52 -13.45
C ASN A 113 9.61 12.83 -12.66
N ASN A 114 8.96 12.76 -11.51
CA ASN A 114 8.86 13.89 -10.59
C ASN A 114 8.89 13.37 -9.14
N VAL A 115 9.99 13.64 -8.46
CA VAL A 115 10.13 13.36 -7.04
C VAL A 115 10.50 14.67 -6.35
N GLY A 116 9.56 15.20 -5.58
CA GLY A 116 9.84 16.32 -4.69
C GLY A 116 9.57 17.72 -5.24
N GLY A 117 8.73 17.88 -6.26
CA GLY A 117 8.08 19.16 -6.57
C GLY A 117 8.88 20.03 -7.50
N ALA A 118 9.72 20.84 -7.30
CA ALA A 118 10.30 21.82 -8.22
C ALA A 118 11.53 21.25 -8.93
N GLY A 119 11.43 21.04 -10.25
CA GLY A 119 12.60 20.87 -11.10
C GLY A 119 12.97 19.45 -11.56
N GLY A 120 12.00 18.56 -11.74
CA GLY A 120 12.16 17.44 -12.67
C GLY A 120 13.27 16.42 -12.39
N ALA A 121 13.65 16.18 -11.14
CA ALA A 121 14.56 15.10 -10.82
C ALA A 121 13.89 13.74 -11.05
N THR A 122 14.40 12.97 -12.01
CA THR A 122 13.99 11.58 -12.21
C THR A 122 14.64 10.73 -11.12
N ALA A 123 13.83 10.12 -10.23
CA ALA A 123 14.36 9.18 -9.26
C ALA A 123 14.19 7.74 -9.74
N ALA A 124 15.29 7.00 -9.69
CA ALA A 124 15.25 5.53 -9.70
C ALA A 124 15.25 5.05 -8.26
N ASN A 125 14.35 4.16 -7.92
CA ASN A 125 14.28 3.56 -6.59
C ASN A 125 14.19 2.04 -6.69
N ALA A 126 14.85 1.37 -5.74
CA ALA A 126 14.68 -0.06 -5.48
C ALA A 126 14.09 -0.20 -4.07
N VAL A 127 13.01 -0.96 -3.95
CA VAL A 127 12.30 -1.13 -2.68
C VAL A 127 12.06 -2.60 -2.41
N LEU A 128 12.46 -3.04 -1.23
CA LEU A 128 12.08 -4.33 -0.68
C LEU A 128 10.72 -4.18 0.02
N GLU A 129 9.66 -4.73 -0.59
CA GLU A 129 8.32 -4.70 0.01
C GLU A 129 8.14 -5.81 1.04
N TYR A 130 8.48 -7.03 0.64
CA TYR A 130 8.37 -8.22 1.49
C TYR A 130 9.65 -9.03 1.44
N ALA A 131 10.07 -9.52 2.60
CA ALA A 131 11.09 -10.54 2.74
C ALA A 131 10.87 -11.24 4.08
N PHE A 132 10.19 -12.40 4.08
CA PHE A 132 9.84 -13.06 5.32
C PHE A 132 9.90 -14.58 5.24
N ILE A 133 10.03 -15.18 6.41
CA ILE A 133 9.92 -16.62 6.66
C ILE A 133 8.68 -16.85 7.51
N GLN A 134 7.85 -17.83 7.14
CA GLN A 134 6.77 -18.35 7.97
C GLN A 134 7.01 -19.82 8.28
N PHE A 135 6.79 -20.19 9.54
CA PHE A 135 6.91 -21.56 10.00
C PHE A 135 5.88 -21.84 11.11
N GLY A 136 4.90 -22.65 10.81
CA GLY A 136 3.73 -22.79 11.67
C GLY A 136 3.02 -21.44 11.84
N GLY A 137 2.84 -21.01 13.12
CA GLY A 137 2.28 -19.68 13.43
C GLY A 137 3.29 -18.53 13.40
N LEU A 138 4.59 -18.84 13.35
CA LEU A 138 5.65 -17.84 13.36
C LEU A 138 5.76 -17.13 12.01
N THR A 139 5.91 -15.81 12.01
CA THR A 139 6.24 -15.00 10.82
C THR A 139 7.32 -14.00 11.21
N VAL A 140 8.44 -14.01 10.47
CA VAL A 140 9.61 -13.19 10.76
C VAL A 140 10.13 -12.54 9.49
N GLY A 141 10.37 -11.25 9.53
CA GLY A 141 10.95 -10.48 8.43
C GLY A 141 10.15 -9.23 8.10
N ARG A 142 10.23 -8.79 6.84
CA ARG A 142 9.50 -7.62 6.35
C ARG A 142 8.14 -8.03 5.81
N ILE A 143 7.08 -7.58 6.46
CA ILE A 143 5.69 -8.00 6.21
C ILE A 143 4.75 -6.79 6.14
N THR A 144 3.50 -7.01 5.71
CA THR A 144 2.42 -6.08 6.04
C THR A 144 2.24 -6.06 7.55
N PRO A 145 2.24 -4.89 8.20
CA PRO A 145 2.08 -4.81 9.66
C PRO A 145 0.80 -5.52 10.14
N VAL A 146 0.87 -6.13 11.31
CA VAL A 146 -0.30 -6.80 11.96
C VAL A 146 -1.46 -5.82 12.17
N TRP A 147 -1.15 -4.55 12.35
CA TRP A 147 -2.10 -3.44 12.46
C TRP A 147 -2.99 -3.27 11.21
N GLU A 148 -2.45 -3.55 10.01
CA GLU A 148 -3.12 -3.28 8.75
C GLU A 148 -4.27 -4.25 8.46
N HIS A 149 -5.28 -3.79 7.71
CA HIS A 149 -6.43 -4.60 7.30
C HIS A 149 -6.43 -5.02 5.82
N GLY A 150 -5.79 -4.23 4.94
CA GLY A 150 -5.62 -4.56 3.54
C GLY A 150 -6.90 -4.57 2.68
N TYR A 151 -7.99 -3.91 3.11
CA TYR A 151 -9.28 -3.98 2.41
C TYR A 151 -9.41 -3.00 1.25
N SER A 152 -8.62 -1.93 1.23
CA SER A 152 -8.69 -0.89 0.21
C SER A 152 -8.05 -1.30 -1.11
N ASN A 153 -8.74 -1.08 -2.22
CA ASN A 153 -8.20 -1.18 -3.58
C ASN A 153 -7.88 0.19 -4.21
N LEU A 154 -7.89 1.25 -3.43
CA LEU A 154 -7.53 2.59 -3.87
C LEU A 154 -6.08 2.60 -4.40
N PHE A 155 -5.84 3.20 -5.56
CA PHE A 155 -4.51 3.23 -6.17
C PHE A 155 -3.54 4.13 -5.42
N ASN A 156 -4.05 5.17 -4.77
CA ASN A 156 -3.26 6.12 -3.98
C ASN A 156 -2.94 5.62 -2.56
N GLY A 157 -3.17 4.35 -2.26
CA GLY A 157 -2.85 3.79 -0.95
C GLY A 157 -3.73 4.37 0.17
N SER A 158 -3.18 5.22 1.03
CA SER A 158 -3.88 5.81 2.18
C SER A 158 -4.98 6.81 1.83
N GLY A 159 -5.18 7.15 0.56
CA GLY A 159 -6.22 8.10 0.16
C GLY A 159 -6.02 9.53 0.68
N GLY A 160 -4.81 9.93 0.99
CA GLY A 160 -4.49 11.19 1.63
C GLY A 160 -3.97 10.96 3.04
N PHE A 161 -4.51 11.63 4.02
CA PHE A 161 -4.11 11.52 5.41
C PHE A 161 -5.13 10.78 6.24
N GLY A 162 -4.64 10.09 7.24
CA GLY A 162 -5.42 9.48 8.29
C GLY A 162 -6.48 8.52 7.76
N GLY A 163 -6.25 7.28 7.86
CA GLY A 163 -7.22 6.34 7.43
C GLY A 163 -6.91 4.97 8.00
N HIS A 164 -5.79 4.48 7.74
CA HIS A 164 -5.13 3.36 8.41
C HIS A 164 -3.69 3.80 8.61
N SER A 165 -2.79 2.96 9.03
CA SER A 165 -1.42 3.37 9.31
C SER A 165 -0.73 3.98 8.07
N ASP A 166 0.31 4.75 8.30
CA ASP A 166 1.13 5.35 7.25
C ASP A 166 2.12 4.36 6.62
N ILE A 167 2.28 3.16 7.20
CA ILE A 167 3.28 2.16 6.82
C ILE A 167 2.61 0.96 6.14
N SER A 168 3.05 0.66 4.93
CA SER A 168 2.59 -0.52 4.18
C SER A 168 3.37 -1.80 4.49
N TYR A 169 4.64 -1.67 4.93
CA TYR A 169 5.55 -2.79 5.20
C TYR A 169 6.44 -2.46 6.38
N ILE A 170 6.66 -3.42 7.28
CA ILE A 170 7.48 -3.25 8.48
C ILE A 170 8.32 -4.49 8.76
N ASN A 171 9.49 -4.29 9.37
CA ASN A 171 10.27 -5.38 9.92
C ASN A 171 9.62 -5.84 11.23
N SER A 172 9.27 -7.13 11.31
CA SER A 172 8.45 -7.68 12.37
C SER A 172 8.82 -9.11 12.73
N PHE A 173 8.55 -9.45 13.97
CA PHE A 173 8.56 -10.80 14.54
C PHE A 173 7.18 -11.07 15.15
N GLY A 174 6.38 -11.96 14.56
CA GLY A 174 5.03 -12.22 15.03
C GLY A 174 4.68 -13.69 15.11
N TYR A 175 3.72 -13.99 15.97
CA TYR A 175 3.12 -15.30 16.08
C TYR A 175 1.61 -15.20 16.01
N THR A 176 1.00 -16.01 15.15
CA THR A 176 -0.44 -16.09 14.96
C THR A 176 -0.99 -17.40 15.50
N PHE A 177 -1.92 -17.29 16.42
CA PHE A 177 -2.71 -18.39 16.97
C PHE A 177 -3.99 -18.54 16.16
N GLN A 178 -4.28 -19.74 15.67
CA GLN A 178 -5.51 -20.09 14.97
C GLN A 178 -6.44 -20.84 15.90
N PHE A 179 -7.63 -20.30 16.16
CA PHE A 179 -8.59 -20.93 17.10
C PHE A 179 -9.66 -21.74 16.37
N GLY A 180 -9.66 -21.74 15.03
CA GLY A 180 -10.74 -22.33 14.24
C GLY A 180 -11.96 -21.42 14.12
N GLY A 181 -12.95 -21.82 13.30
CA GLY A 181 -14.19 -21.05 13.12
C GLY A 181 -13.98 -19.63 12.54
N GLY A 182 -12.83 -19.35 11.93
CA GLY A 182 -12.49 -18.03 11.38
C GLY A 182 -11.81 -17.09 12.38
N PHE A 183 -11.56 -17.51 13.63
CA PHE A 183 -10.91 -16.70 14.66
C PHE A 183 -9.41 -16.94 14.70
N SER A 184 -8.66 -15.84 14.83
CA SER A 184 -7.22 -15.86 15.11
C SER A 184 -6.81 -14.69 15.99
N ALA A 185 -5.65 -14.84 16.66
CA ALA A 185 -4.97 -13.76 17.37
C ALA A 185 -3.52 -13.70 16.94
N THR A 186 -2.99 -12.50 16.79
CA THR A 186 -1.57 -12.30 16.47
C THR A 186 -0.94 -11.39 17.51
N VAL A 187 0.30 -11.72 17.92
CA VAL A 187 1.17 -10.82 18.67
C VAL A 187 2.45 -10.65 17.88
N ALA A 188 2.91 -9.41 17.75
CA ALA A 188 4.11 -9.08 17.00
C ALA A 188 4.96 -8.04 17.70
N LEU A 189 6.26 -8.08 17.40
CA LEU A 189 7.28 -7.11 17.77
C LEU A 189 7.70 -6.39 16.48
N ASP A 190 7.20 -5.17 16.29
CA ASP A 190 7.45 -4.35 15.10
C ASP A 190 8.63 -3.41 15.33
N SER A 191 9.34 -3.05 14.26
CA SER A 191 10.40 -2.04 14.30
C SER A 191 9.84 -0.68 14.69
N ALA A 192 10.04 -0.26 15.95
CA ALA A 192 9.58 1.02 16.45
C ALA A 192 10.15 2.20 15.66
N ARG A 193 11.38 2.08 15.13
CA ARG A 193 12.02 3.14 14.35
C ARG A 193 11.26 3.48 13.07
N GLU A 194 10.61 2.50 12.44
CA GLU A 194 9.81 2.71 11.24
C GLU A 194 8.48 3.42 11.53
N ARG A 195 8.06 3.45 12.81
CA ARG A 195 6.83 4.09 13.31
C ARG A 195 7.07 5.46 13.97
N GLN A 196 8.33 5.84 14.20
CA GLN A 196 8.66 7.14 14.81
C GLN A 196 8.34 8.29 13.86
N LEU A 197 7.55 9.26 14.34
CA LEU A 197 7.35 10.53 13.64
C LEU A 197 8.39 11.56 14.11
N ALA A 198 7.95 12.68 14.65
CA ALA A 198 8.82 13.71 15.19
C ALA A 198 8.59 13.89 16.70
N ILE A 199 9.52 14.59 17.35
CA ILE A 199 9.34 15.15 18.70
C ILE A 199 9.39 16.67 18.57
N ALA A 200 8.27 17.34 18.83
CA ALA A 200 8.25 18.81 18.80
C ALA A 200 9.16 19.39 19.89
N GLY A 201 10.06 20.29 19.48
CA GLY A 201 11.07 20.85 20.39
C GLY A 201 12.15 19.87 20.84
N GLY A 202 12.34 18.78 20.13
CA GLY A 202 13.33 17.76 20.45
C GLY A 202 13.61 16.77 19.32
N THR A 203 14.22 15.66 19.69
CA THR A 203 14.51 14.53 18.79
C THR A 203 14.20 13.21 19.50
N TYR A 204 13.98 12.15 18.73
CA TYR A 204 14.01 10.81 19.26
C TYR A 204 15.43 10.42 19.69
N GLY A 205 15.56 9.77 20.84
CA GLY A 205 16.74 8.99 21.20
C GLY A 205 16.81 7.67 20.46
N GLY A 206 17.80 6.84 20.80
CA GLY A 206 17.90 5.48 20.25
C GLY A 206 16.70 4.61 20.65
N GLN A 207 16.35 3.65 19.81
CA GLN A 207 15.35 2.63 20.12
C GLN A 207 15.83 1.72 21.25
N ALA A 208 15.02 1.51 22.29
CA ALA A 208 15.35 0.59 23.39
C ALA A 208 14.48 -0.68 23.38
N MET A 209 13.27 -0.60 22.83
CA MET A 209 12.38 -1.76 22.65
C MET A 209 11.58 -1.62 21.35
N PRO A 210 11.15 -2.75 20.75
CA PRO A 210 10.25 -2.74 19.62
C PRO A 210 8.85 -2.25 20.04
N ASP A 211 8.02 -1.91 19.07
CA ASP A 211 6.60 -1.77 19.30
C ASP A 211 5.97 -3.14 19.52
N ILE A 212 5.08 -3.23 20.50
CA ILE A 212 4.30 -4.45 20.75
C ILE A 212 2.93 -4.24 20.10
N VAL A 213 2.61 -5.09 19.12
CA VAL A 213 1.36 -5.02 18.36
C VAL A 213 0.59 -6.31 18.52
N GLY A 214 -0.70 -6.20 18.80
CA GLY A 214 -1.60 -7.35 18.90
C GLY A 214 -2.83 -7.17 18.04
N SER A 215 -3.39 -8.27 17.53
CA SER A 215 -4.70 -8.26 16.88
C SER A 215 -5.53 -9.47 17.27
N LEU A 216 -6.87 -9.26 17.25
CA LEU A 216 -7.88 -10.30 17.24
C LEU A 216 -8.63 -10.18 15.94
N ASP A 217 -8.67 -11.27 15.20
CA ASP A 217 -9.20 -11.30 13.85
C ASP A 217 -10.32 -12.34 13.75
N TYR A 218 -11.36 -11.98 13.03
CA TYR A 218 -12.40 -12.88 12.59
C TYR A 218 -12.62 -12.74 11.08
N ALA A 219 -12.68 -13.85 10.38
CA ALA A 219 -13.01 -13.90 8.95
C ALA A 219 -14.05 -15.00 8.68
N GLY A 220 -15.13 -14.65 8.03
CA GLY A 220 -16.23 -15.55 7.70
C GLY A 220 -16.89 -15.21 6.36
N SER A 221 -17.94 -15.93 6.00
CA SER A 221 -18.65 -15.74 4.71
C SER A 221 -19.24 -14.33 4.55
N TRP A 222 -19.71 -13.73 5.65
CA TRP A 222 -20.32 -12.39 5.64
C TRP A 222 -19.29 -11.26 5.55
N GLY A 223 -18.01 -11.51 5.91
CA GLY A 223 -16.97 -10.49 5.94
C GLY A 223 -15.88 -10.79 6.95
N ALA A 224 -15.24 -9.73 7.48
CA ALA A 224 -14.15 -9.82 8.43
C ALA A 224 -14.18 -8.67 9.42
N VAL A 225 -13.67 -8.91 10.62
CA VAL A 225 -13.45 -7.91 11.68
C VAL A 225 -12.04 -8.11 12.23
N LYS A 226 -11.31 -7.02 12.45
CA LYS A 226 -10.02 -7.00 13.15
C LYS A 226 -10.04 -5.92 14.21
N LEU A 227 -9.76 -6.29 15.45
CA LEU A 227 -9.42 -5.38 16.54
C LEU A 227 -7.92 -5.42 16.73
N ALA A 228 -7.24 -4.30 16.65
CA ALA A 228 -5.79 -4.21 16.81
C ALA A 228 -5.42 -3.20 17.90
N GLY A 229 -4.33 -3.48 18.61
CA GLY A 229 -3.73 -2.60 19.61
C GLY A 229 -2.22 -2.52 19.41
N ALA A 230 -1.64 -1.36 19.74
CA ALA A 230 -0.19 -1.15 19.67
C ALA A 230 0.30 -0.35 20.88
N MET A 231 1.51 -0.67 21.35
CA MET A 231 2.26 0.09 22.34
C MET A 231 3.57 0.55 21.71
N HIS A 232 3.83 1.84 21.77
CA HIS A 232 4.99 2.51 21.18
C HIS A 232 5.84 3.20 22.26
N GLN A 233 7.17 3.05 22.22
CA GLN A 233 8.07 3.71 23.16
C GLN A 233 8.58 5.04 22.59
N ILE A 234 8.27 6.14 23.25
CA ILE A 234 8.79 7.47 22.97
C ILE A 234 9.98 7.72 23.88
N ARG A 235 11.20 7.73 23.32
CA ARG A 235 12.41 8.20 24.01
C ARG A 235 12.80 9.53 23.40
N ALA A 236 12.64 10.60 24.15
CA ALA A 236 12.83 11.96 23.64
C ALA A 236 13.96 12.68 24.37
N GLN A 237 14.68 13.54 23.63
CA GLN A 237 15.65 14.48 24.15
C GLN A 237 15.31 15.87 23.62
N SER A 238 15.30 16.88 24.51
CA SER A 238 15.04 18.26 24.09
C SER A 238 16.15 18.79 23.17
N SER A 239 15.81 19.74 22.30
CA SER A 239 16.78 20.33 21.36
C SER A 239 17.96 21.00 22.05
N ALA A 240 17.77 21.47 23.26
CA ALA A 240 18.87 22.02 24.10
C ALA A 240 19.73 20.92 24.75
N GLY A 241 19.40 19.64 24.58
CA GLY A 241 20.11 18.51 25.19
C GLY A 241 19.97 18.38 26.72
N ALA A 242 19.29 19.34 27.34
CA ALA A 242 19.23 19.45 28.81
C ALA A 242 18.20 18.50 29.46
N VAL A 243 17.19 18.07 28.71
CA VAL A 243 16.11 17.24 29.23
C VAL A 243 15.96 15.97 28.36
N ALA A 244 16.12 14.81 29.01
CA ALA A 244 15.76 13.51 28.43
C ALA A 244 14.51 12.97 29.12
N SER A 245 13.56 12.43 28.36
CA SER A 245 12.32 11.88 28.90
C SER A 245 11.88 10.67 28.08
N SER A 246 11.19 9.74 28.74
CA SER A 246 10.60 8.57 28.09
C SER A 246 9.16 8.43 28.48
N LYS A 247 8.30 8.12 27.50
CA LYS A 247 6.89 7.79 27.66
C LYS A 247 6.51 6.59 26.82
N TYR A 248 5.36 6.01 27.10
CA TYR A 248 4.71 5.03 26.24
C TYR A 248 3.51 5.68 25.61
N GLY A 249 3.42 5.54 24.29
CA GLY A 249 2.24 5.80 23.51
C GLY A 249 1.48 4.49 23.24
N PHE A 250 0.22 4.60 22.89
CA PHE A 250 -0.62 3.48 22.51
C PHE A 250 -1.53 3.84 21.34
N ALA A 251 -2.01 2.80 20.66
CA ALA A 251 -3.05 2.94 19.65
C ALA A 251 -4.03 1.77 19.74
N ILE A 252 -5.28 2.03 19.34
CA ILE A 252 -6.32 1.02 19.17
C ILE A 252 -7.05 1.27 17.87
N GLY A 253 -7.36 0.20 17.12
CA GLY A 253 -8.05 0.27 15.84
C GLY A 253 -9.04 -0.86 15.65
N LEU A 254 -10.20 -0.53 15.09
CA LEU A 254 -11.23 -1.48 14.68
C LEU A 254 -11.40 -1.39 13.17
N ASN A 255 -11.29 -2.53 12.51
CA ASN A 255 -11.45 -2.68 11.07
C ASN A 255 -12.58 -3.66 10.79
N THR A 256 -13.46 -3.33 9.86
CA THR A 256 -14.57 -4.18 9.46
C THR A 256 -14.68 -4.23 7.95
N LYS A 257 -15.07 -5.38 7.43
CA LYS A 257 -15.43 -5.58 6.02
C LYS A 257 -16.70 -6.42 5.96
N ILE A 258 -17.67 -5.98 5.20
CA ILE A 258 -18.92 -6.70 4.96
C ILE A 258 -19.00 -7.01 3.47
N ASN A 259 -19.15 -8.27 3.13
CA ASN A 259 -19.38 -8.72 1.77
C ASN A 259 -20.81 -8.41 1.35
N LEU A 260 -21.01 -7.93 0.13
CA LEU A 260 -22.31 -7.52 -0.41
C LEU A 260 -22.68 -8.38 -1.64
N PRO A 261 -22.80 -9.71 -1.50
CA PRO A 261 -23.11 -10.59 -2.62
C PRO A 261 -24.50 -10.32 -3.22
N MET A 262 -25.41 -9.70 -2.47
CA MET A 262 -26.74 -9.28 -2.94
C MET A 262 -26.65 -8.17 -4.01
N ILE A 263 -25.56 -7.39 -4.07
CA ILE A 263 -25.34 -6.39 -5.12
C ILE A 263 -24.66 -7.07 -6.31
N SER A 264 -23.52 -7.67 -6.07
CA SER A 264 -22.78 -8.48 -7.06
C SER A 264 -21.63 -9.23 -6.38
N ALA A 265 -21.18 -10.31 -6.98
CA ALA A 265 -20.06 -11.09 -6.48
C ALA A 265 -18.79 -10.25 -6.38
N GLY A 266 -18.15 -10.26 -5.21
CA GLY A 266 -16.94 -9.47 -4.91
C GLY A 266 -17.20 -8.06 -4.36
N SER A 267 -18.44 -7.56 -4.44
CA SER A 267 -18.80 -6.27 -3.84
C SER A 267 -18.69 -6.30 -2.32
N ASN A 268 -18.24 -5.20 -1.75
CA ASN A 268 -18.06 -5.10 -0.31
C ASN A 268 -18.10 -3.62 0.16
N ILE A 269 -18.41 -3.44 1.43
CA ILE A 269 -18.19 -2.20 2.17
C ILE A 269 -17.25 -2.48 3.32
N TRP A 270 -16.35 -1.56 3.61
CA TRP A 270 -15.41 -1.68 4.71
C TRP A 270 -15.21 -0.35 5.41
N GLY A 271 -14.81 -0.41 6.66
CA GLY A 271 -14.51 0.75 7.48
C GLY A 271 -13.43 0.46 8.51
N ASN A 272 -12.71 1.51 8.86
CA ASN A 272 -11.68 1.53 9.88
C ASN A 272 -11.89 2.74 10.77
N VAL A 273 -11.73 2.57 12.08
CA VAL A 273 -11.58 3.65 13.03
C VAL A 273 -10.38 3.37 13.92
N SER A 274 -9.59 4.40 14.17
CA SER A 274 -8.40 4.31 15.02
C SER A 274 -8.28 5.51 15.94
N TYR A 275 -7.70 5.29 17.12
CA TYR A 275 -7.28 6.30 18.07
C TYR A 275 -5.85 6.01 18.51
N SER A 276 -5.05 7.06 18.70
CA SER A 276 -3.70 6.97 19.22
C SER A 276 -3.39 8.11 20.18
N ASP A 277 -2.50 7.83 21.14
CA ASP A 277 -1.90 8.80 22.05
C ASP A 277 -0.41 8.50 22.11
N GLY A 278 0.43 9.35 21.51
CA GLY A 278 1.86 9.15 21.38
C GLY A 278 2.30 8.07 20.40
N ALA A 279 1.43 7.70 19.47
CA ALA A 279 1.68 6.66 18.46
C ALA A 279 0.97 7.04 17.14
N SER A 280 1.23 8.25 16.64
CA SER A 280 0.46 8.90 15.58
C SER A 280 0.54 8.18 14.23
N SER A 281 1.63 7.46 13.97
CA SER A 281 1.80 6.63 12.78
C SER A 281 0.69 5.57 12.64
N TYR A 282 0.23 4.98 13.75
CA TYR A 282 -0.89 4.03 13.76
C TYR A 282 -2.25 4.68 13.42
N GLY A 283 -2.36 6.00 13.54
CA GLY A 283 -3.51 6.80 13.09
C GLY A 283 -3.44 7.23 11.62
N GLY A 284 -2.45 6.75 10.86
CA GLY A 284 -2.26 7.09 9.45
C GLY A 284 -1.57 8.43 9.20
N PHE A 285 -0.83 8.96 10.18
CA PHE A 285 -0.02 10.15 10.04
C PHE A 285 1.44 9.78 9.81
N GLY A 286 2.04 10.25 8.71
CA GLY A 286 3.49 10.21 8.50
C GLY A 286 4.18 11.42 9.15
N THR A 287 5.50 11.58 8.95
CA THR A 287 6.24 12.70 9.50
C THR A 287 5.81 14.04 8.93
N SER A 288 5.35 14.07 7.70
CA SER A 288 4.83 15.27 7.04
C SER A 288 3.92 14.92 5.88
N ALA A 289 3.13 15.91 5.48
CA ALA A 289 2.27 15.77 4.33
C ALA A 289 2.01 17.12 3.65
N ASN A 290 1.96 17.12 2.33
CA ASN A 290 1.70 18.28 1.52
C ASN A 290 0.27 18.27 1.00
N VAL A 291 -0.49 19.33 1.29
CA VAL A 291 -1.82 19.56 0.70
C VAL A 291 -1.86 20.97 0.14
N GLY A 292 -2.21 21.09 -1.13
CA GLY A 292 -2.19 22.36 -1.79
C GLY A 292 -0.81 23.01 -1.68
N ARG A 293 -0.77 24.26 -1.27
CA ARG A 293 0.46 25.06 -1.14
C ARG A 293 1.09 25.03 0.26
N ARG A 294 0.76 24.00 1.07
CA ARG A 294 1.23 23.90 2.44
C ARG A 294 1.71 22.51 2.82
N ALA A 295 2.82 22.48 3.53
CA ALA A 295 3.30 21.30 4.24
C ALA A 295 2.74 21.30 5.67
N TYR A 296 2.29 20.15 6.14
CA TYR A 296 1.88 19.88 7.50
C TYR A 296 2.86 18.87 8.10
N PHE A 297 3.28 19.09 9.35
CA PHE A 297 4.22 18.26 10.07
C PHE A 297 3.52 17.64 11.27
N PHE A 298 3.80 16.39 11.53
CA PHE A 298 3.16 15.60 12.58
C PHE A 298 4.22 15.04 13.52
N ASP A 299 3.84 14.88 14.77
CA ASP A 299 4.69 14.38 15.84
C ASP A 299 3.99 13.29 16.65
N ASP A 300 4.76 12.51 17.44
CA ASP A 300 4.25 11.60 18.45
C ASP A 300 4.18 12.26 19.82
N ALA A 301 5.04 13.26 20.06
CA ALA A 301 5.13 13.98 21.32
C ALA A 301 5.86 15.29 21.13
N GLY A 302 5.81 16.15 22.16
CA GLY A 302 6.58 17.40 22.19
C GLY A 302 6.90 17.87 23.59
N PHE A 303 7.95 18.68 23.72
CA PHE A 303 8.31 19.33 24.96
C PHE A 303 7.49 20.60 25.18
N VAL A 304 6.83 20.68 26.34
CA VAL A 304 6.17 21.89 26.84
C VAL A 304 6.91 22.28 28.12
N GLY A 305 7.79 23.26 28.02
CA GLY A 305 8.80 23.50 29.05
C GLY A 305 9.74 22.30 29.18
N SER A 306 9.91 21.77 30.38
CA SER A 306 10.69 20.54 30.66
C SER A 306 9.89 19.26 30.57
N SER A 307 8.57 19.32 30.32
CA SER A 307 7.69 18.16 30.33
C SER A 307 7.43 17.64 28.92
N LEU A 308 7.62 16.34 28.69
CA LEU A 308 7.23 15.67 27.47
C LEU A 308 5.72 15.39 27.51
N ARG A 309 4.98 15.81 26.47
CA ARG A 309 3.56 15.51 26.27
C ARG A 309 3.38 14.72 25.00
N THR A 310 2.43 13.78 25.01
CA THR A 310 2.09 12.95 23.87
C THR A 310 1.04 13.62 22.98
N THR A 311 1.14 13.39 21.70
CA THR A 311 0.20 13.84 20.67
C THR A 311 -0.97 12.86 20.57
N LYS A 312 -2.18 13.38 20.48
CA LYS A 312 -3.39 12.56 20.32
C LYS A 312 -3.90 12.66 18.89
N ALA A 313 -4.34 11.54 18.37
CA ALA A 313 -4.92 11.49 17.02
C ALA A 313 -6.07 10.47 16.95
N TRP A 314 -7.00 10.71 16.04
CA TRP A 314 -7.99 9.73 15.65
C TRP A 314 -8.27 9.83 14.16
N ALA A 315 -8.66 8.71 13.57
CA ALA A 315 -8.95 8.62 12.15
C ALA A 315 -10.13 7.70 11.86
N LEU A 316 -10.85 8.04 10.81
CA LEU A 316 -11.90 7.24 10.20
C LEU A 316 -11.58 7.07 8.72
N HIS A 317 -11.67 5.85 8.21
CA HIS A 317 -11.47 5.55 6.80
C HIS A 317 -12.46 4.48 6.36
N GLY A 318 -12.96 4.55 5.13
CA GLY A 318 -13.89 3.57 4.63
C GLY A 318 -14.00 3.59 3.11
N GLY A 319 -14.61 2.54 2.59
CA GLY A 319 -14.82 2.38 1.16
C GLY A 319 -15.96 1.44 0.83
N LEU A 320 -16.59 1.73 -0.30
CA LEU A 320 -17.57 0.88 -0.96
C LEU A 320 -17.01 0.46 -2.31
N GLU A 321 -16.98 -0.83 -2.56
CA GLU A 321 -16.55 -1.40 -3.84
C GLU A 321 -17.67 -2.22 -4.44
N ILE A 322 -18.03 -1.93 -5.69
CA ILE A 322 -19.10 -2.58 -6.42
C ILE A 322 -18.57 -3.10 -7.76
N PHE A 323 -18.85 -4.35 -8.05
CA PHE A 323 -18.65 -4.90 -9.39
C PHE A 323 -19.90 -4.64 -10.24
N ALA A 324 -19.85 -3.54 -11.02
CA ALA A 324 -20.95 -3.17 -11.94
C ALA A 324 -21.09 -4.18 -13.09
N ALA A 325 -20.01 -4.89 -13.41
CA ALA A 325 -19.96 -6.07 -14.28
C ALA A 325 -18.82 -6.98 -13.78
N PRO A 326 -18.75 -8.26 -14.19
CA PRO A 326 -17.68 -9.16 -13.74
C PRO A 326 -16.25 -8.65 -13.97
N THR A 327 -16.09 -7.76 -14.95
CA THR A 327 -14.81 -7.15 -15.31
C THR A 327 -14.71 -5.66 -14.96
N VAL A 328 -15.73 -5.05 -14.35
CA VAL A 328 -15.75 -3.61 -14.03
C VAL A 328 -16.00 -3.39 -12.56
N ARG A 329 -15.00 -2.87 -11.87
CA ARG A 329 -15.08 -2.48 -10.46
C ARG A 329 -15.17 -0.97 -10.34
N LEU A 330 -16.13 -0.50 -9.54
CA LEU A 330 -16.29 0.88 -9.11
C LEU A 330 -15.96 0.97 -7.62
N GLY A 331 -15.27 2.02 -7.22
CA GLY A 331 -14.90 2.28 -5.83
C GLY A 331 -15.23 3.70 -5.42
N LEU A 332 -15.75 3.86 -4.21
CA LEU A 332 -15.90 5.13 -3.52
C LEU A 332 -15.23 5.00 -2.17
N TYR A 333 -14.32 5.92 -1.85
CA TYR A 333 -13.53 5.86 -0.61
C TYR A 333 -13.52 7.23 0.05
N GLY A 334 -13.41 7.24 1.37
CA GLY A 334 -13.31 8.47 2.15
C GLY A 334 -12.49 8.29 3.41
N SER A 335 -11.88 9.40 3.84
CA SER A 335 -11.16 9.46 5.11
C SER A 335 -11.39 10.79 5.81
N TYR A 336 -11.32 10.75 7.14
CA TYR A 336 -11.26 11.93 7.99
C TYR A 336 -10.38 11.62 9.19
N ALA A 337 -9.51 12.56 9.55
CA ALA A 337 -8.64 12.40 10.71
C ALA A 337 -8.36 13.74 11.39
N GLN A 338 -8.09 13.67 12.67
CA GLN A 338 -7.62 14.80 13.46
C GLN A 338 -6.40 14.41 14.27
N ILE A 339 -5.47 15.34 14.39
CA ILE A 339 -4.30 15.21 15.25
C ILE A 339 -4.14 16.50 16.05
N ASP A 340 -3.93 16.33 17.36
CA ASP A 340 -3.67 17.41 18.32
C ASP A 340 -2.18 17.40 18.68
N PRO A 341 -1.33 18.13 17.91
CA PRO A 341 0.10 18.14 18.14
C PRO A 341 0.43 18.82 19.47
N THR A 342 1.48 18.32 20.12
CA THR A 342 1.95 18.92 21.37
C THR A 342 2.74 20.19 21.11
N GLY A 343 2.50 21.24 21.90
CA GLY A 343 3.26 22.51 21.83
C GLY A 343 2.85 23.49 20.74
N ALA A 344 1.99 23.10 19.83
CA ALA A 344 1.41 23.98 18.82
C ALA A 344 -0.11 24.03 19.01
N ALA A 345 -0.63 25.18 19.23
CA ALA A 345 -1.95 25.40 19.81
C ALA A 345 -3.17 25.00 18.95
N ASN A 346 -3.03 24.40 17.77
CA ASN A 346 -4.19 24.11 16.91
C ASN A 346 -4.16 22.69 16.34
N THR A 347 -5.24 21.99 16.55
CA THR A 347 -5.60 20.74 15.87
C THR A 347 -5.43 20.84 14.36
N ILE A 348 -4.86 19.83 13.74
CA ILE A 348 -4.85 19.66 12.30
C ILE A 348 -5.93 18.63 11.94
N SER A 349 -6.85 19.03 11.07
CA SER A 349 -7.88 18.14 10.52
C SER A 349 -7.58 17.89 9.06
N THR A 350 -7.71 16.63 8.65
CA THR A 350 -7.48 16.19 7.26
C THR A 350 -8.63 15.32 6.80
N GLY A 351 -8.87 15.27 5.50
CA GLY A 351 -9.85 14.37 4.94
C GLY A 351 -9.70 14.23 3.44
N SER A 352 -10.31 13.18 2.91
CA SER A 352 -10.31 12.93 1.47
C SER A 352 -11.56 12.18 1.03
N VAL A 353 -11.91 12.36 -0.23
CA VAL A 353 -12.92 11.56 -0.94
C VAL A 353 -12.37 11.16 -2.29
N TRP A 354 -12.57 9.91 -2.68
CA TRP A 354 -12.02 9.33 -3.91
C TRP A 354 -13.07 8.52 -4.65
N GLY A 355 -13.14 8.72 -5.96
CA GLY A 355 -13.87 7.87 -6.89
C GLY A 355 -12.89 7.09 -7.76
N GLN A 356 -13.16 5.82 -7.99
CA GLN A 356 -12.33 4.92 -8.80
C GLN A 356 -13.19 4.10 -9.75
N ALA A 357 -12.68 3.89 -10.96
CA ALA A 357 -13.18 2.89 -11.90
C ALA A 357 -12.01 2.04 -12.39
N ALA A 358 -12.18 0.71 -12.39
CA ALA A 358 -11.18 -0.23 -12.86
C ALA A 358 -11.81 -1.28 -13.77
N TRP A 359 -11.24 -1.45 -14.95
CA TRP A 359 -11.56 -2.50 -15.89
C TRP A 359 -10.54 -3.62 -15.80
N LEU A 360 -11.01 -4.86 -15.61
CA LEU A 360 -10.22 -6.07 -15.45
C LEU A 360 -10.54 -7.05 -16.60
N PRO A 361 -10.08 -6.76 -17.84
CA PRO A 361 -10.49 -7.53 -19.03
C PRO A 361 -10.06 -9.00 -19.00
N THR A 362 -9.00 -9.29 -18.29
CA THR A 362 -8.49 -10.64 -18.07
C THR A 362 -7.79 -10.75 -16.72
N SER A 363 -7.63 -11.99 -16.23
CA SER A 363 -6.93 -12.23 -14.97
C SER A 363 -5.55 -11.58 -14.95
N GLY A 364 -5.26 -10.83 -13.87
CA GLY A 364 -3.99 -10.14 -13.67
C GLY A 364 -3.78 -8.89 -14.53
N PHE A 365 -4.73 -8.43 -15.35
CA PHE A 365 -4.61 -7.19 -16.09
C PHE A 365 -5.67 -6.19 -15.65
N LEU A 366 -5.23 -4.97 -15.30
CA LEU A 366 -6.08 -3.88 -14.84
C LEU A 366 -5.75 -2.60 -15.60
N ILE A 367 -6.80 -1.93 -16.08
CA ILE A 367 -6.78 -0.55 -16.53
C ILE A 367 -7.74 0.22 -15.65
N GLY A 368 -7.31 1.29 -15.00
CA GLY A 368 -8.18 2.03 -14.10
C GLY A 368 -7.81 3.48 -13.97
N ALA A 369 -8.79 4.24 -13.53
CA ALA A 369 -8.64 5.66 -13.21
C ALA A 369 -9.23 5.94 -11.83
N GLU A 370 -8.64 6.90 -11.14
CA GLU A 370 -9.17 7.46 -9.89
C GLU A 370 -9.03 8.97 -9.87
N VAL A 371 -9.94 9.60 -9.17
CA VAL A 371 -9.88 11.02 -8.86
C VAL A 371 -10.23 11.22 -7.39
N GLY A 372 -9.46 12.07 -6.72
CA GLY A 372 -9.62 12.38 -5.31
C GLY A 372 -9.55 13.86 -5.02
N TYR A 373 -10.30 14.25 -4.01
CA TYR A 373 -10.22 15.55 -3.38
C TYR A 373 -9.68 15.37 -1.97
N ILE A 374 -8.59 16.07 -1.65
CA ILE A 374 -7.93 16.05 -0.34
C ILE A 374 -8.02 17.44 0.24
N TYR A 375 -8.29 17.54 1.53
CA TYR A 375 -8.19 18.79 2.26
C TYR A 375 -7.41 18.61 3.57
N ALA A 376 -6.79 19.70 4.02
CA ALA A 376 -6.19 19.81 5.34
C ALA A 376 -6.39 21.23 5.85
N ARG A 377 -6.60 21.37 7.15
CA ARG A 377 -6.76 22.67 7.81
C ARG A 377 -6.18 22.66 9.22
N GLY A 378 -5.86 23.83 9.73
CA GLY A 378 -5.34 24.00 11.08
C GLY A 378 -3.82 24.07 11.10
N GLY A 379 -3.26 23.74 12.26
CA GLY A 379 -1.83 23.91 12.54
C GLY A 379 -1.40 25.35 12.77
N THR A 380 -0.20 25.52 13.29
CA THR A 380 0.48 26.79 13.52
C THR A 380 1.70 26.93 12.61
N SER A 381 2.43 28.03 12.69
CA SER A 381 3.71 28.17 11.99
C SER A 381 4.78 27.16 12.44
N ALA A 382 4.60 26.52 13.59
CA ALA A 382 5.52 25.51 14.08
C ALA A 382 5.33 24.15 13.40
N ASN A 383 4.09 23.80 13.02
CA ASN A 383 3.77 22.51 12.43
C ASN A 383 3.09 22.60 11.06
N SER A 384 3.08 23.76 10.44
CA SER A 384 2.68 23.89 9.04
C SER A 384 3.38 25.10 8.38
N SER A 385 3.94 24.90 7.20
CA SER A 385 4.67 25.92 6.46
C SER A 385 4.23 25.99 5.00
N PRO A 386 4.28 27.19 4.36
CA PRO A 386 4.13 27.32 2.93
C PRO A 386 5.21 26.56 2.17
N ILE A 387 4.83 25.92 1.05
CA ILE A 387 5.78 25.25 0.16
C ILE A 387 6.40 26.29 -0.78
N GLY A 388 7.71 26.20 -1.03
CA GLY A 388 8.41 27.05 -2.00
C GLY A 388 8.83 28.42 -1.47
N GLY A 389 8.97 28.59 -0.15
CA GLY A 389 9.64 29.75 0.46
C GLY A 389 8.95 31.09 0.30
N ALA A 390 7.79 31.17 -0.31
CA ALA A 390 7.08 32.40 -0.51
C ALA A 390 5.71 32.39 0.17
N LEU A 391 5.45 33.41 0.95
CA LEU A 391 4.15 33.89 1.40
C LEU A 391 3.71 33.42 2.80
N ALA A 392 4.00 34.24 3.77
CA ALA A 392 3.33 34.28 5.07
C ALA A 392 1.78 34.36 4.97
N THR A 393 1.24 34.62 3.78
CA THR A 393 -0.18 34.81 3.48
C THR A 393 -0.92 33.55 3.01
N VAL A 394 -0.23 32.41 2.83
CA VAL A 394 -0.91 31.15 2.42
C VAL A 394 -1.82 30.66 3.53
N SER A 395 -3.10 30.54 3.25
CA SER A 395 -4.12 30.02 4.19
C SER A 395 -3.69 28.68 4.80
N ARG A 396 -4.01 28.48 6.07
CA ARG A 396 -3.83 27.19 6.77
C ARG A 396 -4.86 26.16 6.36
N SER A 397 -5.89 26.55 5.65
CA SER A 397 -6.84 25.63 5.00
C SER A 397 -6.45 25.46 3.54
N GLN A 398 -6.16 24.25 3.16
CA GLN A 398 -5.72 23.87 1.82
C GLN A 398 -6.53 22.71 1.29
N ASN A 399 -6.63 22.64 -0.01
CA ASN A 399 -7.22 21.52 -0.71
C ASN A 399 -6.42 21.19 -1.97
N GLN A 400 -6.63 19.99 -2.48
CA GLN A 400 -5.94 19.50 -3.67
C GLN A 400 -6.80 18.44 -4.38
N TRP A 401 -6.87 18.54 -5.71
CA TRP A 401 -7.35 17.48 -6.57
C TRP A 401 -6.16 16.63 -7.02
N VAL A 402 -6.36 15.32 -7.00
CA VAL A 402 -5.40 14.34 -7.51
C VAL A 402 -6.12 13.40 -8.43
N GLY A 403 -5.58 13.17 -9.61
CA GLY A 403 -6.06 12.17 -10.55
C GLY A 403 -4.98 11.14 -10.84
N ARG A 404 -5.37 9.93 -11.18
CA ARG A 404 -4.44 8.88 -11.58
C ARG A 404 -5.06 7.96 -12.62
N VAL A 405 -4.28 7.60 -13.63
CA VAL A 405 -4.57 6.49 -14.54
C VAL A 405 -3.51 5.43 -14.34
N ARG A 406 -3.93 4.18 -14.23
CA ARG A 406 -3.05 3.03 -13.98
C ARG A 406 -3.29 1.94 -15.01
N PHE A 407 -2.20 1.39 -15.51
CA PHE A 407 -2.12 0.13 -16.22
C PHE A 407 -1.26 -0.83 -15.38
N GLN A 408 -1.78 -2.01 -15.11
CA GLN A 408 -1.07 -2.99 -14.30
C GLN A 408 -1.27 -4.40 -14.84
N ARG A 409 -0.18 -5.15 -14.97
CA ARG A 409 -0.18 -6.56 -15.32
C ARG A 409 0.54 -7.36 -14.23
N ASP A 410 -0.17 -8.28 -13.61
CA ASP A 410 0.34 -9.28 -12.67
C ASP A 410 0.51 -10.62 -13.39
N PHE A 411 1.57 -11.38 -13.12
CA PHE A 411 1.86 -12.69 -13.73
C PHE A 411 2.67 -13.59 -12.79
#